data_0f3658ba0363cf5501d3dcbb042c5228
#
_entry.id   0f3658ba0363cf5501d3dcbb042c5228
#
_cell.length_a   1.000
_cell.length_b   1.000
_cell.length_c   1.000
_cell.angle_alpha   90.00
_cell.angle_beta   90.00
_cell.angle_gamma   90.00
#
_symmetry.space_group_name_H-M   'P 1'
#
loop_
_entity.id
_entity.type
_entity.pdbx_description
1 polymer ?
#
loop_
_entity_poly.entity_id
_entity_poly.type
_entity_poly.pdbx_seq_one_letter_code
_entity_poly.pdbx_strand_id
1 'polypeptide(L)'
;VRAFAGRDPVAFGWFEAPPEDALRGADQLLEALGAIGGDDGKLTRFGEQLLAMPVHPRLGAVVLEGRQLGCVVAAATAATLLSDAENLGRQSDGPRGGMTGDDRGERGADLHEAVEAFLLAEERGFPDSLCREFGSRGFQARGLLHTRNRLLGRGSRKDEASRDTVMLNRCLLRGFPDRVVRRSSPQGGSEVRTGAMVGGRGVSLPKAVDGEDLVLALRLHESGRQQRSQAVLTAALTIEDLEAVAAHALTIVVDAQLDESAGRVFAVRQRRYRDLPLSSARGGDVPAERVRELLLPVLSGDPWRYLGEQKDLRRMLARMQWLVERMPDLEWPAIDDQAVASAAIDLLVGADLKSLRDAKVKPLLQAQLTQQQQRTLKTAAPDRIELPTGRDALVDYTAEAGPTVAARLQEFFGLPEVARLAGGRVPVVLQLLAPNHRPVQVTTGLKSFWENVYPPVRKELSRRYPRQSWPED
;
A
#
# COMPACT_ATOMS: atom_id res chain seq x y z
N VAL A 1 -31.03 -10.29 23.54
CA VAL A 1 -30.25 -11.27 24.32
C VAL A 1 -29.36 -10.55 25.32
N ARG A 2 -28.47 -9.64 24.90
CA ARG A 2 -27.57 -8.91 25.83
C ARG A 2 -28.31 -8.16 26.94
N ALA A 3 -29.43 -7.51 26.63
CA ALA A 3 -30.23 -6.80 27.61
C ALA A 3 -30.95 -7.73 28.59
N PHE A 4 -31.42 -8.87 28.12
CA PHE A 4 -32.27 -9.78 28.89
C PHE A 4 -31.46 -10.84 29.65
N ALA A 5 -30.47 -11.44 29.00
CA ALA A 5 -29.68 -12.52 29.59
C ALA A 5 -28.35 -12.04 30.18
N GLY A 6 -27.93 -10.80 29.90
CA GLY A 6 -26.63 -10.25 30.34
C GLY A 6 -25.42 -11.04 29.87
N ARG A 7 -25.55 -11.83 28.79
CA ARG A 7 -24.57 -12.81 28.34
C ARG A 7 -24.25 -12.63 26.87
N ASP A 8 -23.13 -13.22 26.50
CA ASP A 8 -22.73 -13.39 25.12
C ASP A 8 -23.83 -14.08 24.30
N PRO A 9 -24.33 -13.49 23.20
CA PRO A 9 -25.28 -14.11 22.31
C PRO A 9 -24.88 -15.48 21.78
N VAL A 10 -23.58 -15.75 21.62
CA VAL A 10 -23.06 -17.06 21.17
C VAL A 10 -23.32 -18.15 22.23
N ALA A 11 -23.22 -17.81 23.51
CA ALA A 11 -23.46 -18.72 24.64
C ALA A 11 -24.92 -18.80 25.08
N PHE A 12 -25.84 -18.11 24.39
CA PHE A 12 -27.25 -18.13 24.71
C PHE A 12 -27.92 -19.42 24.20
N GLY A 13 -28.79 -20.03 25.03
CA GLY A 13 -29.52 -21.26 24.68
C GLY A 13 -30.60 -21.00 23.61
N TRP A 14 -30.22 -20.81 22.37
CA TRP A 14 -31.16 -20.65 21.27
C TRP A 14 -31.92 -21.95 20.98
N PHE A 15 -33.19 -21.85 20.63
CA PHE A 15 -33.94 -22.98 20.04
C PHE A 15 -33.36 -23.38 18.69
N GLU A 16 -33.03 -22.38 17.84
CA GLU A 16 -32.31 -22.50 16.60
C GLU A 16 -31.27 -21.39 16.57
N ALA A 17 -29.99 -21.76 16.60
CA ALA A 17 -28.91 -20.79 16.70
C ALA A 17 -28.74 -20.04 15.38
N PRO A 18 -28.72 -18.68 15.41
CA PRO A 18 -28.36 -17.90 14.24
C PRO A 18 -26.94 -18.23 13.78
N PRO A 19 -26.60 -18.08 12.48
CA PRO A 19 -25.22 -18.19 12.01
C PRO A 19 -24.28 -17.27 12.80
N GLU A 20 -23.10 -17.72 13.12
CA GLU A 20 -22.12 -16.93 13.88
C GLU A 20 -21.78 -15.59 13.22
N ASP A 21 -21.71 -15.56 11.89
CA ASP A 21 -21.47 -14.33 11.12
C ASP A 21 -22.59 -13.30 11.31
N ALA A 22 -23.84 -13.76 11.41
CA ALA A 22 -24.97 -12.90 11.68
C ALA A 22 -24.93 -12.32 13.11
N LEU A 23 -24.52 -13.12 14.10
CA LEU A 23 -24.33 -12.66 15.46
C LEU A 23 -23.19 -11.64 15.56
N ARG A 24 -22.05 -11.93 14.94
CA ARG A 24 -20.92 -10.99 14.88
C ARG A 24 -21.30 -9.68 14.20
N GLY A 25 -21.99 -9.75 13.06
CA GLY A 25 -22.47 -8.56 12.37
C GLY A 25 -23.44 -7.72 13.20
N ALA A 26 -24.30 -8.36 13.98
CA ALA A 26 -25.21 -7.68 14.90
C ALA A 26 -24.46 -6.99 16.05
N ASP A 27 -23.47 -7.64 16.65
CA ASP A 27 -22.65 -7.06 17.71
C ASP A 27 -21.82 -5.88 17.18
N GLN A 28 -21.15 -6.03 16.05
CA GLN A 28 -20.41 -4.95 15.39
C GLN A 28 -21.30 -3.73 15.10
N LEU A 29 -22.55 -3.97 14.70
CA LEU A 29 -23.50 -2.89 14.50
C LEU A 29 -23.86 -2.20 15.82
N LEU A 30 -24.16 -2.95 16.88
CA LEU A 30 -24.50 -2.39 18.17
C LEU A 30 -23.34 -1.59 18.79
N GLU A 31 -22.11 -2.07 18.62
CA GLU A 31 -20.89 -1.33 18.98
C GLU A 31 -20.75 -0.04 18.16
N ALA A 32 -20.92 -0.14 16.85
CA ALA A 32 -20.85 1.01 15.95
C ALA A 32 -21.87 2.09 16.26
N LEU A 33 -23.06 1.69 16.73
CA LEU A 33 -24.10 2.59 17.21
C LEU A 33 -23.80 3.14 18.62
N GLY A 34 -22.84 2.56 19.35
CA GLY A 34 -22.60 2.85 20.75
C GLY A 34 -23.70 2.32 21.69
N ALA A 35 -24.47 1.32 21.26
CA ALA A 35 -25.50 0.67 22.04
C ALA A 35 -24.95 -0.31 23.06
N ILE A 36 -23.82 -0.91 22.77
CA ILE A 36 -23.03 -1.73 23.68
C ILE A 36 -21.62 -1.18 23.77
N GLY A 37 -20.92 -1.42 24.87
CA GLY A 37 -19.56 -0.94 25.08
C GLY A 37 -18.87 -1.71 26.20
N GLY A 38 -17.55 -1.45 26.34
CA GLY A 38 -16.69 -2.20 27.25
C GLY A 38 -16.33 -3.59 26.73
N ASP A 39 -15.33 -4.25 27.36
CA ASP A 39 -14.85 -5.58 26.99
C ASP A 39 -15.90 -6.68 27.22
N ASP A 40 -16.94 -6.39 28.04
CA ASP A 40 -18.02 -7.32 28.37
C ASP A 40 -19.27 -7.13 27.49
N GLY A 41 -19.28 -6.19 26.56
CA GLY A 41 -20.39 -5.92 25.64
C GLY A 41 -21.70 -5.58 26.31
N LYS A 42 -21.67 -4.91 27.49
CA LYS A 42 -22.85 -4.47 28.18
C LYS A 42 -23.57 -3.35 27.46
N LEU A 43 -24.90 -3.24 27.71
CA LEU A 43 -25.68 -2.12 27.23
C LEU A 43 -25.18 -0.81 27.83
N THR A 44 -25.03 0.18 26.94
CA THR A 44 -24.84 1.57 27.36
C THR A 44 -26.21 2.22 27.70
N ARG A 45 -26.18 3.39 28.32
CA ARG A 45 -27.42 4.20 28.52
C ARG A 45 -28.12 4.49 27.19
N PHE A 46 -27.36 4.69 26.12
CA PHE A 46 -27.88 4.86 24.75
C PHE A 46 -28.55 3.56 24.26
N GLY A 47 -27.90 2.41 24.50
CA GLY A 47 -28.46 1.08 24.18
C GLY A 47 -29.79 0.80 24.89
N GLU A 48 -29.94 1.21 26.16
CA GLU A 48 -31.19 1.10 26.90
C GLU A 48 -32.30 1.96 26.25
N GLN A 49 -31.97 3.18 25.81
CA GLN A 49 -32.91 4.04 25.11
C GLN A 49 -33.33 3.45 23.76
N LEU A 50 -32.39 2.84 23.02
CA LEU A 50 -32.68 2.14 21.76
C LEU A 50 -33.60 0.94 21.98
N LEU A 51 -33.36 0.15 23.03
CA LEU A 51 -34.18 -1.00 23.38
C LEU A 51 -35.64 -0.64 23.64
N ALA A 52 -35.88 0.54 24.19
CA ALA A 52 -37.25 1.04 24.49
C ALA A 52 -38.00 1.49 23.22
N MET A 53 -37.33 1.59 22.06
CA MET A 53 -37.92 2.03 20.79
C MET A 53 -38.46 0.84 19.98
N PRO A 54 -39.72 0.90 19.48
CA PRO A 54 -40.33 -0.20 18.72
C PRO A 54 -39.91 -0.20 17.24
N VAL A 55 -38.58 -0.06 16.97
CA VAL A 55 -37.99 -0.01 15.63
C VAL A 55 -36.62 -0.65 15.62
N HIS A 56 -36.10 -0.90 14.42
CA HIS A 56 -34.73 -1.37 14.25
C HIS A 56 -33.73 -0.40 14.92
N PRO A 57 -32.68 -0.88 15.60
CA PRO A 57 -31.74 -0.03 16.35
C PRO A 57 -31.16 1.15 15.54
N ARG A 58 -30.87 0.97 14.25
CA ARG A 58 -30.41 2.06 13.36
C ARG A 58 -31.39 3.21 13.29
N LEU A 59 -32.67 2.89 13.12
CA LEU A 59 -33.74 3.89 13.01
C LEU A 59 -34.02 4.56 14.36
N GLY A 60 -33.94 3.78 15.44
CA GLY A 60 -33.94 4.30 16.79
C GLY A 60 -32.83 5.32 17.02
N ALA A 61 -31.61 5.02 16.58
CA ALA A 61 -30.46 5.93 16.70
C ALA A 61 -30.70 7.25 15.96
N VAL A 62 -31.26 7.19 14.74
CA VAL A 62 -31.64 8.40 13.98
C VAL A 62 -32.62 9.28 14.76
N VAL A 63 -33.66 8.70 15.32
CA VAL A 63 -34.69 9.46 16.06
C VAL A 63 -34.16 10.03 17.38
N LEU A 64 -33.33 9.25 18.11
CA LEU A 64 -32.72 9.73 19.36
C LEU A 64 -31.75 10.90 19.10
N GLU A 65 -30.95 10.82 18.06
CA GLU A 65 -30.08 11.92 17.67
C GLU A 65 -30.90 13.17 17.27
N GLY A 66 -31.99 12.98 16.50
CA GLY A 66 -32.90 14.07 16.14
C GLY A 66 -33.52 14.76 17.36
N ARG A 67 -33.74 14.04 18.46
CA ARG A 67 -34.17 14.64 19.74
C ARG A 67 -33.09 15.53 20.35
N GLN A 68 -31.83 15.11 20.26
CA GLN A 68 -30.70 15.87 20.81
C GLN A 68 -30.40 17.14 19.95
N LEU A 69 -30.54 17.01 18.65
CA LEU A 69 -30.27 18.09 17.70
C LEU A 69 -31.47 19.03 17.44
N GLY A 70 -32.64 18.75 18.03
CA GLY A 70 -33.84 19.57 17.89
C GLY A 70 -34.63 19.35 16.59
N CYS A 71 -34.26 18.39 15.74
CA CYS A 71 -34.90 18.08 14.45
C CYS A 71 -35.67 16.75 14.47
N VAL A 72 -36.31 16.41 15.58
CA VAL A 72 -36.92 15.09 15.84
C VAL A 72 -38.02 14.73 14.84
N VAL A 73 -38.77 15.68 14.31
CA VAL A 73 -39.85 15.40 13.35
C VAL A 73 -39.25 14.99 12.01
N ALA A 74 -38.22 15.70 11.52
CA ALA A 74 -37.48 15.32 10.30
C ALA A 74 -36.84 13.94 10.48
N ALA A 75 -36.14 13.69 11.59
CA ALA A 75 -35.49 12.42 11.89
C ALA A 75 -36.48 11.24 11.98
N ALA A 76 -37.62 11.44 12.63
CA ALA A 76 -38.67 10.42 12.74
C ALA A 76 -39.36 10.18 11.36
N THR A 77 -39.48 11.20 10.54
CA THR A 77 -39.98 11.07 9.16
C THR A 77 -39.01 10.22 8.32
N ALA A 78 -37.72 10.55 8.37
CA ALA A 78 -36.69 9.76 7.72
C ALA A 78 -36.66 8.28 8.16
N ALA A 79 -36.73 8.04 9.47
CA ALA A 79 -36.80 6.69 10.06
C ALA A 79 -38.05 5.92 9.58
N THR A 80 -39.19 6.59 9.45
CA THR A 80 -40.42 6.00 8.94
C THR A 80 -40.33 5.63 7.46
N LEU A 81 -39.81 6.54 6.65
CA LEU A 81 -39.58 6.30 5.21
C LEU A 81 -38.59 5.16 4.99
N LEU A 82 -37.53 5.09 5.78
CA LEU A 82 -36.54 4.00 5.75
C LEU A 82 -37.14 2.66 6.19
N SER A 83 -38.07 2.66 7.14
CA SER A 83 -38.78 1.46 7.59
C SER A 83 -39.71 0.88 6.51
N ASP A 84 -40.28 1.75 5.67
CA ASP A 84 -41.19 1.38 4.55
C ASP A 84 -40.46 1.38 3.17
N ALA A 85 -39.15 1.27 3.21
CA ALA A 85 -38.29 1.48 2.06
C ALA A 85 -38.50 0.52 0.85
N GLU A 86 -39.26 -0.57 1.03
CA GLU A 86 -39.70 -1.40 -0.12
C GLU A 86 -40.52 -0.59 -1.12
N ASN A 87 -41.25 0.41 -0.67
CA ASN A 87 -42.07 1.27 -1.51
C ASN A 87 -41.27 2.44 -2.10
N LEU A 88 -40.27 2.97 -1.40
CA LEU A 88 -39.39 4.05 -1.91
C LEU A 88 -38.57 3.63 -3.14
N GLY A 89 -38.20 2.36 -3.28
CA GLY A 89 -37.45 1.84 -4.44
C GLY A 89 -38.30 1.43 -5.64
N ARG A 90 -39.63 1.35 -5.50
CA ARG A 90 -40.57 0.92 -6.59
C ARG A 90 -41.11 2.07 -7.42
N GLN A 91 -40.70 3.29 -7.19
CA GLN A 91 -41.23 4.47 -7.86
C GLN A 91 -40.93 4.62 -9.35
N SER A 92 -40.13 3.78 -9.94
CA SER A 92 -39.88 3.81 -11.39
C SER A 92 -40.97 3.15 -12.24
N ASP A 93 -42.06 2.64 -11.65
CA ASP A 93 -43.21 2.09 -12.39
C ASP A 93 -44.27 3.14 -12.67
N GLY A 94 -43.90 4.22 -13.36
CA GLY A 94 -44.86 5.06 -14.09
C GLY A 94 -45.53 4.28 -15.24
N PRO A 95 -46.68 4.75 -15.77
CA PRO A 95 -47.43 3.98 -16.78
C PRO A 95 -46.57 3.67 -17.99
N ARG A 96 -46.59 2.40 -18.37
CA ARG A 96 -45.89 1.71 -19.44
C ARG A 96 -45.59 2.57 -20.66
N GLY A 97 -44.42 3.17 -20.69
CA GLY A 97 -43.79 3.75 -21.86
C GLY A 97 -42.35 3.30 -21.90
N GLY A 98 -42.09 2.32 -22.72
CA GLY A 98 -40.89 1.86 -23.42
C GLY A 98 -39.48 2.16 -22.91
N MET A 99 -39.19 2.12 -21.62
CA MET A 99 -37.79 2.29 -21.14
C MET A 99 -37.21 0.92 -20.77
N THR A 100 -36.05 0.61 -21.31
CA THR A 100 -35.29 -0.61 -21.06
C THR A 100 -34.82 -0.70 -19.61
N GLY A 101 -34.74 -1.92 -19.09
CA GLY A 101 -34.48 -2.21 -17.67
C GLY A 101 -33.18 -1.60 -17.03
N ASP A 102 -32.30 -1.03 -17.84
CA ASP A 102 -31.01 -0.47 -17.43
C ASP A 102 -31.13 0.96 -16.85
N ASP A 103 -32.09 1.74 -17.30
CA ASP A 103 -32.27 3.16 -16.90
C ASP A 103 -32.90 3.33 -15.50
N ARG A 104 -33.44 2.25 -14.93
CA ARG A 104 -34.17 2.23 -13.65
C ARG A 104 -33.26 2.23 -12.42
N GLY A 105 -32.05 1.65 -12.56
CA GLY A 105 -31.05 1.59 -11.48
C GLY A 105 -30.24 2.88 -11.33
N GLU A 106 -30.23 3.75 -12.35
CA GLU A 106 -29.34 4.90 -12.40
C GLU A 106 -29.82 6.13 -11.64
N ARG A 107 -31.15 6.29 -11.42
CA ARG A 107 -31.67 7.53 -10.82
C ARG A 107 -31.54 7.59 -9.31
N GLY A 108 -31.66 6.47 -8.58
CA GLY A 108 -31.62 6.48 -7.12
C GLY A 108 -32.58 7.50 -6.50
N ALA A 109 -32.78 7.41 -5.20
CA ALA A 109 -33.55 8.40 -4.45
C ALA A 109 -32.67 9.09 -3.43
N ASP A 110 -32.85 10.39 -3.27
CA ASP A 110 -32.31 11.15 -2.13
C ASP A 110 -33.31 11.11 -1.00
N LEU A 111 -32.85 10.75 0.19
CA LEU A 111 -33.74 10.70 1.37
C LEU A 111 -34.16 12.09 1.84
N HIS A 112 -33.33 13.10 1.67
CA HIS A 112 -33.69 14.49 2.00
C HIS A 112 -34.88 14.97 1.21
N GLU A 113 -34.82 14.80 -0.12
CA GLU A 113 -35.94 15.17 -0.99
C GLU A 113 -37.21 14.43 -0.60
N ALA A 114 -37.11 13.15 -0.27
CA ALA A 114 -38.26 12.36 0.17
C ALA A 114 -38.85 12.85 1.51
N VAL A 115 -37.99 13.25 2.47
CA VAL A 115 -38.43 13.80 3.77
C VAL A 115 -39.12 15.14 3.57
N GLU A 116 -38.53 16.04 2.78
CA GLU A 116 -39.13 17.36 2.49
C GLU A 116 -40.46 17.23 1.78
N ALA A 117 -40.53 16.35 0.77
CA ALA A 117 -41.78 16.07 0.07
C ALA A 117 -42.88 15.52 1.02
N PHE A 118 -42.49 14.64 1.96
CA PHE A 118 -43.43 14.11 2.97
C PHE A 118 -43.93 15.22 3.89
N LEU A 119 -43.03 16.08 4.40
CA LEU A 119 -43.40 17.18 5.30
C LEU A 119 -44.32 18.20 4.60
N LEU A 120 -44.02 18.51 3.33
CA LEU A 120 -44.86 19.38 2.50
C LEU A 120 -46.24 18.73 2.20
N ALA A 121 -46.26 17.43 1.92
CA ALA A 121 -47.49 16.68 1.70
C ALA A 121 -48.37 16.67 2.97
N GLU A 122 -47.80 16.54 4.17
CA GLU A 122 -48.51 16.62 5.45
C GLU A 122 -49.24 17.98 5.61
N GLU A 123 -48.54 19.08 5.31
CA GLU A 123 -49.14 20.44 5.39
C GLU A 123 -50.32 20.63 4.46
N ARG A 124 -50.29 19.92 3.30
CA ARG A 124 -51.33 20.03 2.28
C ARG A 124 -52.33 18.89 2.30
N GLY A 125 -52.37 18.07 3.36
CA GLY A 125 -53.34 16.99 3.53
C GLY A 125 -53.12 15.75 2.69
N PHE A 126 -51.85 15.50 2.25
CA PHE A 126 -51.42 14.35 1.47
C PHE A 126 -52.06 14.21 0.08
N PRO A 127 -51.96 15.24 -0.79
CA PRO A 127 -52.38 15.07 -2.19
C PRO A 127 -51.51 14.05 -2.90
N ASP A 128 -52.11 13.22 -3.77
CA ASP A 128 -51.40 12.14 -4.45
C ASP A 128 -50.21 12.61 -5.34
N SER A 129 -50.26 13.84 -5.81
CA SER A 129 -49.14 14.42 -6.59
C SER A 129 -47.87 14.51 -5.75
N LEU A 130 -47.93 15.05 -4.53
CA LEU A 130 -46.79 15.15 -3.62
C LEU A 130 -46.41 13.79 -3.01
N CYS A 131 -47.40 12.92 -2.74
CA CYS A 131 -47.11 11.61 -2.20
C CYS A 131 -46.29 10.75 -3.13
N ARG A 132 -46.41 10.93 -4.44
CA ARG A 132 -45.60 10.25 -5.46
C ARG A 132 -44.13 10.62 -5.41
N GLU A 133 -43.77 11.81 -4.97
CA GLU A 133 -42.37 12.26 -4.87
C GLU A 133 -41.55 11.44 -3.86
N PHE A 134 -42.21 10.91 -2.81
CA PHE A 134 -41.57 10.00 -1.86
C PHE A 134 -42.11 8.54 -1.92
N GLY A 135 -42.69 8.12 -3.05
CA GLY A 135 -43.08 6.73 -3.33
C GLY A 135 -44.37 6.24 -2.69
N SER A 136 -45.27 7.11 -2.42
CA SER A 136 -46.47 6.75 -1.69
C SER A 136 -47.74 7.25 -2.40
N ARG A 137 -48.89 6.77 -1.92
CA ARG A 137 -50.20 7.34 -2.23
C ARG A 137 -50.78 7.96 -0.99
N GLY A 138 -51.74 8.89 -1.12
CA GLY A 138 -52.27 9.64 0.01
C GLY A 138 -52.76 8.78 1.17
N PHE A 139 -53.42 7.63 0.92
CA PHE A 139 -53.84 6.74 1.98
C PHE A 139 -52.67 6.02 2.67
N GLN A 140 -51.62 5.64 1.93
CA GLN A 140 -50.41 5.02 2.51
C GLN A 140 -49.62 6.04 3.32
N ALA A 141 -49.47 7.28 2.80
CA ALA A 141 -48.81 8.38 3.47
C ALA A 141 -49.44 8.70 4.87
N ARG A 142 -50.75 8.59 4.97
CA ARG A 142 -51.44 8.70 6.28
C ARG A 142 -51.07 7.56 7.23
N GLY A 143 -50.86 6.34 6.75
CA GLY A 143 -50.31 5.23 7.53
C GLY A 143 -48.88 5.51 8.02
N LEU A 144 -48.02 6.04 7.14
CA LEU A 144 -46.67 6.48 7.50
C LEU A 144 -46.68 7.59 8.55
N LEU A 145 -47.59 8.55 8.44
CA LEU A 145 -47.78 9.60 9.44
C LEU A 145 -48.12 9.01 10.82
N HIS A 146 -48.96 7.99 10.86
CA HIS A 146 -49.29 7.28 12.12
C HIS A 146 -48.06 6.62 12.74
N THR A 147 -47.27 5.92 11.91
CA THR A 147 -46.01 5.29 12.35
C THR A 147 -45.01 6.33 12.85
N ARG A 148 -44.80 7.43 12.15
CA ARG A 148 -43.96 8.55 12.60
C ARG A 148 -44.41 9.09 13.97
N ASN A 149 -45.69 9.34 14.14
CA ASN A 149 -46.23 9.86 15.39
C ASN A 149 -46.04 8.91 16.57
N ARG A 150 -46.04 7.60 16.36
CA ARG A 150 -45.67 6.60 17.36
C ARG A 150 -44.18 6.70 17.73
N LEU A 151 -43.27 6.91 16.78
CA LEU A 151 -41.86 7.12 17.04
C LEU A 151 -41.55 8.40 17.81
N LEU A 152 -42.32 9.46 17.55
CA LEU A 152 -42.22 10.70 18.30
C LEU A 152 -42.55 10.53 19.75
N GLY A 153 -43.53 9.69 20.07
CA GLY A 153 -44.03 9.48 21.42
C GLY A 153 -44.94 10.63 21.90
N ARG A 154 -45.48 10.47 23.12
CA ARG A 154 -46.32 11.51 23.74
C ARG A 154 -45.43 12.64 24.27
N GLY A 155 -45.70 13.89 23.89
CA GLY A 155 -45.01 15.08 24.42
C GLY A 155 -43.81 15.57 23.58
N SER A 156 -43.52 14.97 22.44
CA SER A 156 -42.51 15.53 21.52
C SER A 156 -42.98 16.89 20.97
N ARG A 157 -42.09 17.90 21.01
CA ARG A 157 -42.34 19.17 20.35
C ARG A 157 -42.48 18.95 18.83
N LYS A 158 -43.55 19.51 18.28
CA LYS A 158 -43.84 19.52 16.83
C LYS A 158 -43.78 20.95 16.31
N ASP A 159 -42.81 21.72 16.79
CA ASP A 159 -42.56 23.07 16.32
C ASP A 159 -41.88 23.06 14.97
N GLU A 160 -41.82 24.23 14.34
CA GLU A 160 -41.20 24.39 13.00
C GLU A 160 -39.72 23.97 12.98
N ALA A 161 -38.96 24.30 14.03
CA ALA A 161 -37.57 23.91 14.17
C ALA A 161 -37.38 22.39 14.19
N SER A 162 -38.33 21.62 14.76
CA SER A 162 -38.24 20.15 14.79
C SER A 162 -38.45 19.48 13.43
N ARG A 163 -38.91 20.23 12.43
CA ARG A 163 -39.12 19.81 11.02
C ARG A 163 -37.90 20.17 10.12
N ASP A 164 -36.94 20.92 10.64
CA ASP A 164 -35.75 21.31 9.89
C ASP A 164 -34.91 20.09 9.48
N THR A 165 -34.54 20.03 8.22
CA THR A 165 -33.76 18.96 7.62
C THR A 165 -32.25 19.21 7.65
N VAL A 166 -31.80 20.42 8.04
CA VAL A 166 -30.37 20.80 8.02
C VAL A 166 -29.49 19.85 8.82
N MET A 167 -29.99 19.35 9.98
CA MET A 167 -29.25 18.41 10.82
C MET A 167 -29.53 16.93 10.51
N LEU A 168 -30.31 16.65 9.47
CA LEU A 168 -30.74 15.29 9.17
C LEU A 168 -29.59 14.36 8.82
N ASN A 169 -28.56 14.84 8.10
CA ASN A 169 -27.37 14.05 7.77
C ASN A 169 -26.65 13.54 8.99
N ARG A 170 -26.56 14.33 10.07
CA ARG A 170 -25.97 13.93 11.34
C ARG A 170 -26.78 12.84 12.01
N CYS A 171 -28.12 12.96 12.00
CA CYS A 171 -29.00 11.92 12.52
C CYS A 171 -28.81 10.61 11.74
N LEU A 172 -28.78 10.68 10.41
CA LEU A 172 -28.58 9.52 9.55
C LEU A 172 -27.21 8.87 9.77
N LEU A 173 -26.14 9.66 9.89
CA LEU A 173 -24.80 9.17 10.20
C LEU A 173 -24.77 8.41 11.53
N ARG A 174 -25.49 8.88 12.55
CA ARG A 174 -25.60 8.19 13.84
C ARG A 174 -26.23 6.79 13.72
N GLY A 175 -27.20 6.63 12.81
CA GLY A 175 -27.86 5.33 12.55
C GLY A 175 -27.09 4.43 11.56
N PHE A 176 -26.28 4.99 10.71
CA PHE A 176 -25.61 4.30 9.62
C PHE A 176 -24.08 4.56 9.55
N PRO A 177 -23.35 4.44 10.68
CA PRO A 177 -21.93 4.80 10.74
C PRO A 177 -21.03 3.89 9.89
N ASP A 178 -21.48 2.69 9.55
CA ASP A 178 -20.80 1.71 8.69
C ASP A 178 -21.17 1.85 7.20
N ARG A 179 -22.04 2.81 6.86
CA ARG A 179 -22.56 3.00 5.50
C ARG A 179 -22.01 4.25 4.81
N VAL A 180 -20.95 4.85 5.35
CA VAL A 180 -20.26 5.97 4.73
C VAL A 180 -19.50 5.46 3.52
N VAL A 181 -19.72 6.09 2.38
CA VAL A 181 -19.08 5.80 1.10
C VAL A 181 -18.28 7.00 0.64
N ARG A 182 -17.03 6.79 0.29
CA ARG A 182 -16.23 7.77 -0.43
C ARG A 182 -16.31 7.50 -1.93
N ARG A 183 -16.73 8.48 -2.69
CA ARG A 183 -16.81 8.41 -4.14
C ARG A 183 -15.41 8.28 -4.74
N SER A 184 -15.29 7.43 -5.74
CA SER A 184 -14.07 7.32 -6.55
C SER A 184 -14.06 8.42 -7.61
N SER A 185 -12.90 9.06 -7.80
CA SER A 185 -12.74 9.99 -8.92
C SER A 185 -12.92 9.26 -10.24
N PRO A 186 -13.64 9.83 -11.23
CA PRO A 186 -13.80 9.20 -12.52
C PRO A 186 -12.44 9.01 -13.19
N GLN A 187 -12.10 7.76 -13.51
CA GLN A 187 -10.90 7.44 -14.29
C GLN A 187 -11.30 7.19 -15.75
N GLY A 188 -10.70 7.94 -16.66
CA GLY A 188 -10.69 7.59 -18.08
C GLY A 188 -12.04 7.64 -18.81
N GLY A 189 -12.93 8.57 -18.49
CA GLY A 189 -14.21 8.76 -19.24
C GLY A 189 -15.29 7.72 -18.93
N SER A 190 -15.12 6.92 -17.87
CA SER A 190 -16.14 5.97 -17.42
C SER A 190 -17.31 6.71 -16.77
N GLU A 191 -18.52 6.49 -17.26
CA GLU A 191 -19.77 6.95 -16.64
C GLU A 191 -20.14 6.18 -15.35
N VAL A 192 -19.37 5.14 -15.01
CA VAL A 192 -19.67 4.29 -13.85
C VAL A 192 -19.34 5.02 -12.57
N ARG A 193 -20.37 5.34 -11.81
CA ARG A 193 -20.28 5.99 -10.49
C ARG A 193 -20.01 4.93 -9.44
N THR A 194 -18.83 4.93 -8.89
CA THR A 194 -18.43 3.97 -7.85
C THR A 194 -17.84 4.67 -6.63
N GLY A 195 -17.86 3.97 -5.52
CA GLY A 195 -17.21 4.39 -4.29
C GLY A 195 -16.75 3.21 -3.44
N ALA A 196 -15.90 3.50 -2.47
CA ALA A 196 -15.51 2.58 -1.41
C ALA A 196 -16.31 2.90 -0.15
N MET A 197 -16.94 1.90 0.45
CA MET A 197 -17.67 1.99 1.72
C MET A 197 -16.79 1.52 2.87
N VAL A 198 -17.08 1.97 4.07
CA VAL A 198 -16.52 1.40 5.30
C VAL A 198 -16.61 -0.13 5.26
N GLY A 199 -15.53 -0.81 5.67
CA GLY A 199 -15.38 -2.27 5.54
C GLY A 199 -14.83 -2.72 4.18
N GLY A 200 -14.32 -1.79 3.34
CA GLY A 200 -13.64 -2.09 2.08
C GLY A 200 -14.55 -2.53 0.92
N ARG A 201 -15.87 -2.50 1.10
CA ARG A 201 -16.83 -2.93 0.08
C ARG A 201 -16.97 -1.88 -1.03
N GLY A 202 -16.87 -2.31 -2.30
CA GLY A 202 -17.18 -1.45 -3.46
C GLY A 202 -18.69 -1.24 -3.60
N VAL A 203 -19.11 -0.02 -3.90
CA VAL A 203 -20.52 0.37 -4.08
C VAL A 203 -20.70 1.13 -5.37
N SER A 204 -21.75 0.80 -6.12
CA SER A 204 -22.23 1.59 -7.27
C SER A 204 -23.18 2.66 -6.76
N LEU A 205 -22.97 3.91 -7.17
CA LEU A 205 -23.72 5.09 -6.70
C LEU A 205 -24.70 5.58 -7.77
N PRO A 206 -25.88 6.10 -7.38
CA PRO A 206 -26.85 6.69 -8.30
C PRO A 206 -26.44 8.08 -8.77
N LYS A 207 -27.13 8.61 -9.81
CA LYS A 207 -26.94 9.98 -10.32
C LYS A 207 -27.28 11.06 -9.29
N ALA A 208 -28.18 10.78 -8.39
CA ALA A 208 -28.66 11.74 -7.37
C ALA A 208 -27.54 12.34 -6.50
N VAL A 209 -26.38 11.66 -6.41
CA VAL A 209 -25.24 12.12 -5.60
C VAL A 209 -24.07 12.62 -6.45
N ASP A 210 -24.29 13.02 -7.68
CA ASP A 210 -23.26 13.61 -8.52
C ASP A 210 -22.77 14.94 -7.93
N GLY A 211 -21.45 15.04 -7.72
CA GLY A 211 -20.81 16.21 -7.09
C GLY A 211 -20.43 16.00 -5.63
N GLU A 212 -21.00 15.02 -4.94
CA GLU A 212 -20.69 14.75 -3.53
C GLU A 212 -19.50 13.80 -3.39
N ASP A 213 -18.52 14.15 -2.56
CA ASP A 213 -17.36 13.31 -2.27
C ASP A 213 -17.69 12.19 -1.28
N LEU A 214 -18.59 12.45 -0.35
CA LEU A 214 -19.04 11.52 0.68
C LEU A 214 -20.55 11.34 0.61
N VAL A 215 -20.98 10.09 0.77
CA VAL A 215 -22.38 9.69 0.66
C VAL A 215 -22.69 8.66 1.73
N LEU A 216 -23.89 8.70 2.31
CA LEU A 216 -24.47 7.61 3.09
C LEU A 216 -25.26 6.69 2.18
N ALA A 217 -24.89 5.41 2.12
CA ALA A 217 -25.64 4.37 1.41
C ALA A 217 -26.69 3.75 2.36
N LEU A 218 -27.86 4.37 2.45
CA LEU A 218 -28.90 4.00 3.42
C LEU A 218 -29.57 2.67 3.07
N ARG A 219 -29.72 2.39 1.77
CA ARG A 219 -30.22 1.10 1.28
C ARG A 219 -29.31 0.58 0.19
N LEU A 220 -28.91 -0.68 0.34
CA LEU A 220 -28.11 -1.42 -0.62
C LEU A 220 -28.93 -2.56 -1.22
N HIS A 221 -28.78 -2.74 -2.52
CA HIS A 221 -29.26 -3.92 -3.23
C HIS A 221 -28.04 -4.79 -3.59
N GLU A 222 -28.10 -6.07 -3.20
CA GLU A 222 -27.06 -7.04 -3.51
C GLU A 222 -27.45 -7.79 -4.79
N SER A 223 -26.68 -7.59 -5.85
CA SER A 223 -26.82 -8.39 -7.08
C SER A 223 -25.95 -9.64 -6.95
N GLY A 224 -26.58 -10.81 -6.93
CA GLY A 224 -25.88 -12.09 -6.75
C GLY A 224 -24.85 -12.46 -7.84
N ARG A 225 -24.70 -11.64 -8.88
CA ARG A 225 -23.73 -11.81 -9.98
C ARG A 225 -22.62 -10.77 -10.00
N GLN A 226 -22.71 -9.70 -9.22
CA GLN A 226 -21.70 -8.64 -9.18
C GLN A 226 -21.06 -8.57 -7.81
N GLN A 227 -19.75 -8.44 -7.77
CA GLN A 227 -18.98 -8.25 -6.51
C GLN A 227 -19.24 -6.89 -5.83
N ARG A 228 -20.16 -6.09 -6.36
CA ARG A 228 -20.47 -4.73 -5.86
C ARG A 228 -21.92 -4.62 -5.46
N SER A 229 -22.17 -3.97 -4.35
CA SER A 229 -23.52 -3.59 -3.94
C SER A 229 -23.96 -2.31 -4.66
N GLN A 230 -25.25 -2.19 -4.98
CA GLN A 230 -25.82 -0.98 -5.57
C GLN A 230 -26.53 -0.16 -4.49
N ALA A 231 -26.17 1.11 -4.34
CA ALA A 231 -26.90 2.03 -3.47
C ALA A 231 -28.16 2.53 -4.20
N VAL A 232 -29.31 2.27 -3.62
CA VAL A 232 -30.62 2.67 -4.20
C VAL A 232 -31.27 3.84 -3.45
N LEU A 233 -30.88 4.05 -2.21
CA LEU A 233 -31.29 5.20 -1.38
C LEU A 233 -30.04 5.76 -0.70
N THR A 234 -29.83 7.04 -0.88
CA THR A 234 -28.61 7.74 -0.41
C THR A 234 -28.96 9.04 0.29
N ALA A 235 -27.99 9.60 1.00
CA ALA A 235 -28.00 10.96 1.48
C ALA A 235 -26.58 11.55 1.32
N ALA A 236 -26.48 12.83 0.99
CA ALA A 236 -25.21 13.54 0.97
C ALA A 236 -24.58 13.58 2.38
N LEU A 237 -23.26 13.63 2.46
CA LEU A 237 -22.55 13.71 3.72
C LEU A 237 -21.33 14.63 3.57
N THR A 238 -21.06 15.43 4.59
CA THR A 238 -19.88 16.31 4.62
C THR A 238 -18.84 15.81 5.62
N ILE A 239 -17.61 16.33 5.52
CA ILE A 239 -16.57 16.06 6.51
C ILE A 239 -16.94 16.66 7.86
N GLU A 240 -17.60 17.80 7.87
CA GLU A 240 -18.08 18.50 9.05
C GLU A 240 -19.13 17.67 9.81
N ASP A 241 -19.97 16.91 9.11
CA ASP A 241 -20.91 15.98 9.74
C ASP A 241 -20.19 14.83 10.42
N LEU A 242 -19.13 14.28 9.78
CA LEU A 242 -18.29 13.26 10.41
C LEU A 242 -17.58 13.79 11.64
N GLU A 243 -17.08 15.02 11.60
CA GLU A 243 -16.42 15.68 12.74
C GLU A 243 -17.41 15.92 13.90
N ALA A 244 -18.63 16.32 13.57
CA ALA A 244 -19.64 16.63 14.59
C ALA A 244 -20.16 15.39 15.32
N VAL A 245 -20.37 14.27 14.62
CA VAL A 245 -21.03 13.08 15.17
C VAL A 245 -20.05 11.97 15.52
N ALA A 246 -18.98 11.84 14.77
CA ALA A 246 -18.11 10.67 14.81
C ALA A 246 -16.61 11.03 14.85
N ALA A 247 -16.25 12.14 15.52
CA ALA A 247 -14.86 12.57 15.66
C ALA A 247 -13.94 11.46 16.22
N HIS A 248 -14.45 10.62 17.11
CA HIS A 248 -13.70 9.48 17.68
C HIS A 248 -13.33 8.40 16.65
N ALA A 249 -14.03 8.35 15.54
CA ALA A 249 -13.77 7.41 14.44
C ALA A 249 -12.88 8.01 13.33
N LEU A 250 -12.51 9.27 13.45
CA LEU A 250 -11.58 9.95 12.55
C LEU A 250 -10.15 9.75 13.07
N THR A 251 -9.28 9.25 12.21
CA THR A 251 -7.87 9.02 12.52
C THR A 251 -6.98 9.62 11.44
N ILE A 252 -5.77 9.99 11.83
CA ILE A 252 -4.72 10.36 10.89
C ILE A 252 -3.68 9.25 10.94
N VAL A 253 -3.47 8.58 9.81
CA VAL A 253 -2.47 7.54 9.66
C VAL A 253 -1.39 8.06 8.72
N VAL A 254 -0.14 7.93 9.12
CA VAL A 254 1.01 8.16 8.25
C VAL A 254 1.52 6.79 7.82
N ASP A 255 1.48 6.52 6.52
CA ASP A 255 1.93 5.28 5.91
C ASP A 255 3.10 5.56 4.97
N ALA A 256 3.94 4.54 4.77
CA ALA A 256 5.07 4.62 3.86
C ALA A 256 4.70 3.98 2.52
N GLN A 257 4.87 4.72 1.44
CA GLN A 257 4.68 4.19 0.08
C GLN A 257 6.01 4.13 -0.67
N LEU A 258 6.22 3.01 -1.34
CA LEU A 258 7.38 2.75 -2.16
C LEU A 258 7.09 3.11 -3.62
N ASP A 259 7.95 3.94 -4.20
CA ASP A 259 8.07 4.09 -5.65
C ASP A 259 9.26 3.24 -6.10
N GLU A 260 8.97 2.01 -6.53
CA GLU A 260 10.00 1.06 -6.98
C GLU A 260 10.78 1.57 -8.18
N SER A 261 10.11 2.30 -9.07
CA SER A 261 10.74 2.82 -10.30
C SER A 261 11.80 3.88 -9.99
N ALA A 262 11.53 4.71 -9.00
CA ALA A 262 12.43 5.75 -8.54
C ALA A 262 13.40 5.27 -7.44
N GLY A 263 13.15 4.13 -6.80
CA GLY A 263 13.90 3.65 -5.64
C GLY A 263 13.75 4.58 -4.44
N ARG A 264 12.53 5.03 -4.19
CA ARG A 264 12.24 6.06 -3.18
C ARG A 264 11.03 5.71 -2.34
N VAL A 265 11.11 5.98 -1.05
CA VAL A 265 9.97 5.90 -0.11
C VAL A 265 9.52 7.32 0.23
N PHE A 266 8.22 7.52 0.34
CA PHE A 266 7.64 8.77 0.79
C PHE A 266 6.50 8.50 1.77
N ALA A 267 6.31 9.42 2.70
CA ALA A 267 5.20 9.37 3.63
C ALA A 267 3.92 9.80 2.92
N VAL A 268 2.85 9.07 3.20
CA VAL A 268 1.49 9.43 2.82
C VAL A 268 0.68 9.59 4.09
N ARG A 269 0.27 10.80 4.35
CA ARG A 269 -0.64 11.12 5.43
C ARG A 269 -2.06 10.93 4.95
N GLN A 270 -2.78 9.99 5.55
CA GLN A 270 -4.17 9.71 5.25
C GLN A 270 -5.05 10.12 6.44
N ARG A 271 -6.09 10.88 6.16
CA ARG A 271 -7.20 11.06 7.08
C ARG A 271 -8.21 9.96 6.79
N ARG A 272 -8.55 9.18 7.79
CA ARG A 272 -9.48 8.05 7.66
C ARG A 272 -10.68 8.22 8.57
N TYR A 273 -11.82 7.79 8.09
CA TYR A 273 -12.99 7.52 8.91
C TYR A 273 -13.08 6.00 9.08
N ARG A 274 -12.84 5.49 10.29
CA ARG A 274 -12.62 4.06 10.52
C ARG A 274 -11.50 3.53 9.60
N ASP A 275 -11.81 2.59 8.73
CA ASP A 275 -10.90 2.06 7.71
C ASP A 275 -10.95 2.80 6.35
N LEU A 276 -11.96 3.68 6.15
CA LEU A 276 -12.18 4.39 4.90
C LEU A 276 -11.24 5.60 4.76
N PRO A 277 -10.33 5.65 3.79
CA PRO A 277 -9.50 6.83 3.56
C PRO A 277 -10.34 7.96 2.98
N LEU A 278 -10.38 9.12 3.67
CA LEU A 278 -11.10 10.33 3.23
C LEU A 278 -10.23 11.23 2.38
N SER A 279 -8.98 11.40 2.75
CA SER A 279 -8.00 12.18 2.02
C SER A 279 -6.62 11.55 2.12
N SER A 280 -5.79 11.83 1.11
CA SER A 280 -4.42 11.35 1.06
C SER A 280 -3.54 12.47 0.56
N ALA A 281 -2.49 12.81 1.31
CA ALA A 281 -1.52 13.82 0.94
C ALA A 281 -0.11 13.28 1.16
N ARG A 282 0.81 13.59 0.24
CA ARG A 282 2.23 13.33 0.45
C ARG A 282 2.75 14.29 1.51
N GLY A 283 3.44 13.76 2.50
CA GLY A 283 4.07 14.55 3.56
C GLY A 283 4.13 13.82 4.89
N GLY A 284 5.10 14.19 5.70
CA GLY A 284 5.42 13.56 6.96
C GLY A 284 6.73 12.78 6.89
N ASP A 285 7.21 12.34 8.06
CA ASP A 285 8.43 11.56 8.19
C ASP A 285 8.10 10.07 8.22
N VAL A 286 8.89 9.28 7.51
CA VAL A 286 8.83 7.81 7.57
C VAL A 286 9.93 7.35 8.52
N PRO A 287 9.65 6.48 9.49
CA PRO A 287 10.67 5.89 10.34
C PRO A 287 11.76 5.21 9.50
N ALA A 288 13.03 5.42 9.86
CA ALA A 288 14.18 4.91 9.10
C ALA A 288 14.14 3.39 8.92
N GLU A 289 13.67 2.65 9.93
CA GLU A 289 13.48 1.20 9.84
C GLU A 289 12.50 0.82 8.74
N ARG A 290 11.37 1.53 8.66
CA ARG A 290 10.36 1.27 7.63
C ARG A 290 10.86 1.61 6.22
N VAL A 291 11.66 2.67 6.10
CA VAL A 291 12.33 3.02 4.84
C VAL A 291 13.27 1.89 4.40
N ARG A 292 14.09 1.37 5.33
CA ARG A 292 15.00 0.25 5.06
C ARG A 292 14.27 -1.03 4.65
N GLU A 293 13.22 -1.40 5.37
CA GLU A 293 12.39 -2.57 5.05
C GLU A 293 11.84 -2.51 3.63
N LEU A 294 11.36 -1.35 3.20
CA LEU A 294 10.77 -1.17 1.88
C LEU A 294 11.82 -1.09 0.76
N LEU A 295 12.98 -0.48 1.03
CA LEU A 295 14.01 -0.27 0.00
C LEU A 295 14.98 -1.45 -0.14
N LEU A 296 15.18 -2.26 0.91
CA LEU A 296 16.09 -3.39 0.87
C LEU A 296 15.76 -4.41 -0.24
N PRO A 297 14.51 -4.84 -0.45
CA PRO A 297 14.18 -5.74 -1.55
C PRO A 297 14.49 -5.15 -2.93
N VAL A 298 14.23 -3.85 -3.12
CA VAL A 298 14.53 -3.13 -4.38
C VAL A 298 16.03 -3.08 -4.62
N LEU A 299 16.79 -2.77 -3.57
CA LEU A 299 18.26 -2.70 -3.63
C LEU A 299 18.87 -4.09 -3.87
N SER A 300 18.32 -5.14 -3.25
CA SER A 300 18.80 -6.53 -3.41
C SER A 300 18.56 -7.08 -4.81
N GLY A 301 17.56 -6.58 -5.53
CA GLY A 301 17.30 -6.97 -6.91
C GLY A 301 18.39 -6.52 -7.89
N ASP A 302 18.91 -5.32 -7.72
CA ASP A 302 20.06 -4.79 -8.51
C ASP A 302 20.75 -3.66 -7.72
N PRO A 303 21.70 -3.99 -6.82
CA PRO A 303 22.41 -2.97 -6.04
C PRO A 303 23.29 -2.07 -6.91
N TRP A 304 23.78 -2.58 -8.03
CA TRP A 304 24.70 -1.87 -8.90
C TRP A 304 24.04 -0.72 -9.68
N ARG A 305 22.74 -0.74 -9.81
CA ARG A 305 21.95 0.35 -10.37
C ARG A 305 22.06 1.64 -9.53
N TYR A 306 22.20 1.49 -8.23
CA TYR A 306 22.17 2.61 -7.26
C TYR A 306 23.57 2.97 -6.74
N LEU A 307 24.46 1.99 -6.71
CA LEU A 307 25.84 2.14 -6.26
C LEU A 307 26.74 2.59 -7.39
N GLY A 308 26.97 3.76 -7.75
CA GLY A 308 27.86 4.22 -8.82
C GLY A 308 29.02 3.30 -9.23
N GLU A 309 30.07 3.80 -9.85
CA GLU A 309 31.24 2.98 -10.20
C GLU A 309 32.03 2.53 -8.97
N GLN A 310 31.75 1.36 -8.45
CA GLN A 310 32.44 0.75 -7.28
C GLN A 310 33.58 -0.17 -7.74
N LYS A 311 34.53 0.33 -8.55
CA LYS A 311 35.64 -0.50 -9.12
C LYS A 311 36.39 -1.30 -8.06
N ASP A 312 36.74 -0.66 -6.95
CA ASP A 312 37.48 -1.30 -5.87
C ASP A 312 36.66 -2.35 -5.12
N LEU A 313 35.36 -2.14 -4.97
CA LEU A 313 34.45 -3.12 -4.40
C LEU A 313 34.33 -4.34 -5.32
N ARG A 314 34.05 -4.12 -6.61
CA ARG A 314 33.92 -5.22 -7.58
C ARG A 314 35.20 -6.08 -7.64
N ARG A 315 36.37 -5.45 -7.61
CA ARG A 315 37.65 -6.19 -7.55
C ARG A 315 37.79 -7.00 -6.27
N MET A 316 37.42 -6.42 -5.14
CA MET A 316 37.45 -7.17 -3.88
C MET A 316 36.53 -8.38 -3.90
N LEU A 317 35.30 -8.23 -4.39
CA LEU A 317 34.33 -9.33 -4.50
C LEU A 317 34.83 -10.43 -5.46
N ALA A 318 35.39 -10.06 -6.62
CA ALA A 318 35.98 -11.02 -7.56
C ALA A 318 37.11 -11.83 -6.91
N ARG A 319 37.97 -11.18 -6.14
CA ARG A 319 39.04 -11.86 -5.39
C ARG A 319 38.51 -12.80 -4.32
N MET A 320 37.49 -12.38 -3.60
CA MET A 320 36.83 -13.22 -2.59
C MET A 320 36.16 -14.43 -3.26
N GLN A 321 35.38 -14.21 -4.33
CA GLN A 321 34.74 -15.29 -5.09
C GLN A 321 35.75 -16.32 -5.57
N TRP A 322 36.89 -15.86 -6.11
CA TRP A 322 37.96 -16.73 -6.54
C TRP A 322 38.57 -17.55 -5.40
N LEU A 323 38.66 -16.99 -4.19
CA LEU A 323 39.16 -17.68 -2.99
C LEU A 323 38.16 -18.67 -2.40
N VAL A 324 36.86 -18.36 -2.41
CA VAL A 324 35.79 -19.26 -1.94
C VAL A 324 35.90 -20.63 -2.60
N GLU A 325 36.13 -20.64 -3.91
CA GLU A 325 36.26 -21.88 -4.69
C GLU A 325 37.54 -22.67 -4.37
N ARG A 326 38.60 -22.02 -3.91
CA ARG A 326 39.93 -22.59 -3.76
C ARG A 326 40.40 -22.80 -2.33
N MET A 327 39.75 -22.11 -1.40
CA MET A 327 40.03 -22.12 0.03
C MET A 327 38.70 -22.12 0.83
N PRO A 328 37.80 -23.09 0.62
CA PRO A 328 36.49 -23.15 1.26
C PRO A 328 36.56 -23.31 2.78
N ASP A 329 37.63 -23.91 3.28
CA ASP A 329 37.84 -24.14 4.71
C ASP A 329 37.85 -22.88 5.58
N LEU A 330 37.93 -21.70 4.95
CA LEU A 330 37.94 -20.41 5.64
C LEU A 330 36.54 -19.85 5.91
N GLU A 331 35.48 -20.57 5.57
CA GLU A 331 34.08 -20.16 5.80
C GLU A 331 33.81 -18.71 5.42
N TRP A 332 34.07 -18.36 4.16
CA TRP A 332 33.90 -16.99 3.68
C TRP A 332 32.46 -16.51 3.83
N PRO A 333 32.24 -15.22 4.20
CA PRO A 333 30.89 -14.66 4.24
C PRO A 333 30.26 -14.64 2.84
N ALA A 334 28.94 -14.51 2.77
CA ALA A 334 28.24 -14.32 1.51
C ALA A 334 28.76 -13.06 0.78
N ILE A 335 28.94 -13.17 -0.53
CA ILE A 335 29.50 -12.12 -1.42
C ILE A 335 28.62 -11.87 -2.63
N ASP A 336 27.35 -12.18 -2.50
CA ASP A 336 26.31 -11.96 -3.51
C ASP A 336 25.74 -10.53 -3.46
N ASP A 337 24.87 -10.22 -4.39
CA ASP A 337 24.21 -8.93 -4.48
C ASP A 337 23.37 -8.62 -3.23
N GLN A 338 22.85 -9.64 -2.56
CA GLN A 338 22.11 -9.47 -1.31
C GLN A 338 23.02 -9.00 -0.16
N ALA A 339 24.23 -9.56 -0.05
CA ALA A 339 25.22 -9.10 0.93
C ALA A 339 25.67 -7.66 0.67
N VAL A 340 25.87 -7.30 -0.61
CA VAL A 340 26.18 -5.93 -1.02
C VAL A 340 25.03 -4.98 -0.66
N ALA A 341 23.79 -5.35 -0.94
CA ALA A 341 22.62 -4.56 -0.62
C ALA A 341 22.44 -4.38 0.90
N SER A 342 22.63 -5.45 1.66
CA SER A 342 22.55 -5.40 3.13
C SER A 342 23.61 -4.49 3.76
N ALA A 343 24.82 -4.47 3.21
CA ALA A 343 25.85 -3.52 3.66
C ALA A 343 25.58 -2.09 3.18
N ALA A 344 25.03 -1.93 1.99
CA ALA A 344 24.77 -0.62 1.40
C ALA A 344 23.60 0.10 2.08
N ILE A 345 22.54 -0.64 2.47
CA ILE A 345 21.35 -0.05 3.08
C ILE A 345 21.68 0.66 4.41
N ASP A 346 22.72 0.24 5.11
CA ASP A 346 23.20 0.90 6.34
C ASP A 346 23.81 2.28 6.10
N LEU A 347 24.19 2.57 4.86
CA LEU A 347 24.72 3.87 4.43
C LEU A 347 23.63 4.76 3.82
N LEU A 348 22.37 4.32 3.82
CA LEU A 348 21.27 5.09 3.27
C LEU A 348 21.07 6.40 4.04
N VAL A 349 21.02 7.51 3.31
CA VAL A 349 20.68 8.82 3.84
C VAL A 349 19.31 9.23 3.31
N GLY A 350 18.37 9.46 4.24
CA GLY A 350 17.00 9.79 3.90
C GLY A 350 16.22 8.58 3.37
N ALA A 351 15.39 8.79 2.37
CA ALA A 351 14.43 7.81 1.86
C ALA A 351 14.57 7.54 0.35
N ASP A 352 15.76 7.77 -0.24
CA ASP A 352 16.02 7.65 -1.66
C ASP A 352 17.33 6.88 -1.91
N LEU A 353 17.27 5.78 -2.66
CA LEU A 353 18.41 4.94 -3.01
C LEU A 353 19.49 5.70 -3.82
N LYS A 354 19.15 6.83 -4.43
CA LYS A 354 20.13 7.69 -5.11
C LYS A 354 21.22 8.21 -4.18
N SER A 355 20.93 8.31 -2.87
CA SER A 355 21.94 8.71 -1.86
C SER A 355 23.08 7.71 -1.74
N LEU A 356 22.91 6.47 -2.21
CA LEU A 356 23.91 5.41 -2.17
C LEU A 356 24.96 5.52 -3.30
N ARG A 357 24.79 6.43 -4.26
CA ARG A 357 25.67 6.54 -5.43
C ARG A 357 27.15 6.63 -5.08
N ASP A 358 27.45 7.41 -4.06
CA ASP A 358 28.83 7.66 -3.59
C ASP A 358 29.14 6.94 -2.28
N ALA A 359 28.27 6.02 -1.86
CA ALA A 359 28.40 5.27 -0.61
C ALA A 359 29.62 4.34 -0.66
N LYS A 360 30.43 4.35 0.41
CA LYS A 360 31.64 3.50 0.52
C LYS A 360 31.28 2.14 1.14
N VAL A 361 30.73 1.22 0.36
CA VAL A 361 30.28 -0.09 0.82
C VAL A 361 31.45 -1.04 1.14
N LYS A 362 32.58 -0.94 0.40
CA LYS A 362 33.75 -1.80 0.59
C LYS A 362 34.24 -1.91 2.04
N PRO A 363 34.40 -0.82 2.81
CA PRO A 363 34.85 -0.92 4.21
C PRO A 363 33.89 -1.74 5.10
N LEU A 364 32.59 -1.64 4.89
CA LEU A 364 31.60 -2.41 5.67
C LEU A 364 31.73 -3.92 5.40
N LEU A 365 31.85 -4.31 4.14
CA LEU A 365 32.07 -5.71 3.79
C LEU A 365 33.43 -6.22 4.26
N GLN A 366 34.48 -5.39 4.23
CA GLN A 366 35.77 -5.75 4.79
C GLN A 366 35.76 -5.96 6.31
N ALA A 367 34.96 -5.18 7.02
CA ALA A 367 34.80 -5.30 8.48
C ALA A 367 34.11 -6.62 8.89
N GLN A 368 33.36 -7.24 8.00
CA GLN A 368 32.74 -8.55 8.23
C GLN A 368 33.76 -9.72 8.15
N LEU A 369 34.93 -9.48 7.55
CA LEU A 369 35.96 -10.49 7.41
C LEU A 369 36.77 -10.65 8.71
N THR A 370 37.03 -11.90 9.10
CA THR A 370 37.97 -12.18 10.19
C THR A 370 39.40 -11.74 9.84
N GLN A 371 40.25 -11.57 10.82
CA GLN A 371 41.67 -11.22 10.58
C GLN A 371 42.35 -12.24 9.68
N GLN A 372 42.05 -13.51 9.83
CA GLN A 372 42.61 -14.58 8.98
C GLN A 372 42.16 -14.42 7.54
N GLN A 373 40.87 -14.20 7.29
CA GLN A 373 40.31 -13.96 5.96
C GLN A 373 40.92 -12.72 5.30
N GLN A 374 41.06 -11.61 6.03
CA GLN A 374 41.70 -10.38 5.54
C GLN A 374 43.16 -10.62 5.14
N ARG A 375 43.92 -11.34 5.97
CA ARG A 375 45.31 -11.71 5.65
C ARG A 375 45.37 -12.60 4.42
N THR A 376 44.52 -13.62 4.36
CA THR A 376 44.46 -14.52 3.20
C THR A 376 44.07 -13.78 1.92
N LEU A 377 43.08 -12.89 1.98
CA LEU A 377 42.70 -12.05 0.84
C LEU A 377 43.86 -11.20 0.33
N LYS A 378 44.72 -10.70 1.24
CA LYS A 378 45.91 -9.90 0.89
C LYS A 378 47.03 -10.74 0.31
N THR A 379 47.30 -11.94 0.85
CA THR A 379 48.47 -12.75 0.49
C THR A 379 48.17 -13.79 -0.58
N ALA A 380 47.02 -14.45 -0.53
CA ALA A 380 46.67 -15.52 -1.47
C ALA A 380 45.92 -15.02 -2.73
N ALA A 381 45.28 -13.85 -2.65
CA ALA A 381 44.67 -13.17 -3.81
C ALA A 381 44.97 -11.66 -3.78
N PRO A 382 46.22 -11.23 -3.95
CA PRO A 382 46.58 -9.81 -3.96
C PRO A 382 45.87 -9.04 -5.08
N ASP A 383 45.53 -7.78 -4.83
CA ASP A 383 44.90 -6.88 -5.84
C ASP A 383 45.91 -6.53 -6.96
N ARG A 384 47.18 -6.50 -6.57
CA ARG A 384 48.30 -6.16 -7.47
C ARG A 384 49.49 -7.07 -7.25
N ILE A 385 50.28 -7.23 -8.26
CA ILE A 385 51.59 -7.94 -8.23
C ILE A 385 52.64 -6.97 -8.66
N GLU A 386 53.77 -6.93 -7.94
CA GLU A 386 54.94 -6.14 -8.31
C GLU A 386 55.67 -6.82 -9.47
N LEU A 387 55.96 -6.01 -10.49
CA LEU A 387 56.73 -6.43 -11.67
C LEU A 387 58.23 -6.09 -11.50
N PRO A 388 59.13 -6.74 -12.28
CA PRO A 388 60.56 -6.47 -12.20
C PRO A 388 60.99 -5.00 -12.33
N THR A 389 60.17 -4.20 -12.96
CA THR A 389 60.37 -2.75 -13.11
C THR A 389 60.04 -1.94 -11.86
N GLY A 390 59.57 -2.58 -10.76
CA GLY A 390 59.07 -1.91 -9.55
C GLY A 390 57.68 -1.31 -9.69
N ARG A 391 56.97 -1.60 -10.78
CA ARG A 391 55.58 -1.17 -11.00
C ARG A 391 54.60 -2.25 -10.54
N ASP A 392 53.51 -1.84 -9.97
CA ASP A 392 52.42 -2.73 -9.61
C ASP A 392 51.45 -2.92 -10.77
N ALA A 393 51.18 -4.16 -11.14
CA ALA A 393 50.15 -4.53 -12.10
C ALA A 393 48.90 -5.11 -11.42
N LEU A 394 47.74 -4.70 -11.87
CA LEU A 394 46.47 -5.22 -11.38
C LEU A 394 46.28 -6.69 -11.80
N VAL A 395 45.72 -7.50 -10.90
CA VAL A 395 45.33 -8.88 -11.21
C VAL A 395 43.82 -8.94 -11.46
N ASP A 396 43.49 -9.40 -12.65
CA ASP A 396 42.08 -9.66 -13.00
C ASP A 396 41.72 -11.09 -12.66
N TYR A 397 40.83 -11.25 -11.63
CA TYR A 397 40.34 -12.53 -11.17
C TYR A 397 39.06 -12.97 -11.90
N THR A 398 38.53 -12.16 -12.82
CA THR A 398 37.32 -12.47 -13.61
C THR A 398 37.61 -13.10 -14.95
N ALA A 399 38.90 -13.13 -15.37
CA ALA A 399 39.28 -13.69 -16.64
C ALA A 399 39.10 -15.23 -16.67
N GLU A 400 38.57 -15.75 -17.78
CA GLU A 400 38.28 -17.19 -17.95
C GLU A 400 39.54 -18.07 -17.80
N ALA A 401 40.69 -17.56 -18.22
CA ALA A 401 41.97 -18.28 -18.13
C ALA A 401 42.51 -18.39 -16.69
N GLY A 402 41.87 -17.72 -15.72
CA GLY A 402 42.33 -17.58 -14.33
C GLY A 402 42.91 -16.21 -14.02
N PRO A 403 43.54 -16.04 -12.83
CA PRO A 403 44.09 -14.74 -12.43
C PRO A 403 45.06 -14.18 -13.46
N THR A 404 44.71 -13.10 -14.11
CA THR A 404 45.44 -12.58 -15.27
C THR A 404 46.08 -11.23 -14.96
N VAL A 405 47.32 -11.05 -15.34
CA VAL A 405 48.05 -9.78 -15.31
C VAL A 405 48.38 -9.36 -16.72
N ALA A 406 47.89 -8.21 -17.13
CA ALA A 406 48.20 -7.63 -18.45
C ALA A 406 49.16 -6.46 -18.27
N ALA A 407 50.36 -6.57 -18.89
CA ALA A 407 51.35 -5.50 -18.88
C ALA A 407 52.20 -5.58 -20.17
N ARG A 408 52.95 -4.52 -20.45
CA ARG A 408 53.85 -4.53 -21.61
C ARG A 408 54.95 -5.55 -21.44
N LEU A 409 55.35 -6.20 -22.51
CA LEU A 409 56.40 -7.23 -22.54
C LEU A 409 57.67 -6.78 -21.79
N GLN A 410 58.06 -5.50 -21.96
CA GLN A 410 59.24 -4.91 -21.30
C GLN A 410 59.15 -4.90 -19.76
N GLU A 411 57.96 -4.91 -19.23
CA GLU A 411 57.75 -4.89 -17.76
C GLU A 411 58.02 -6.26 -17.12
N PHE A 412 58.11 -7.32 -17.92
CA PHE A 412 58.38 -8.70 -17.50
C PHE A 412 59.84 -9.14 -17.71
N PHE A 413 60.71 -8.31 -18.31
CA PHE A 413 62.10 -8.66 -18.46
C PHE A 413 62.80 -8.89 -17.11
N GLY A 414 63.53 -9.98 -16.99
CA GLY A 414 64.19 -10.37 -15.76
C GLY A 414 63.30 -11.14 -14.78
N LEU A 415 62.03 -11.43 -15.11
CA LEU A 415 61.17 -12.28 -14.31
C LEU A 415 61.46 -13.76 -14.60
N PRO A 416 62.02 -14.54 -13.65
CA PRO A 416 62.41 -15.93 -13.90
C PRO A 416 61.21 -16.87 -13.93
N GLU A 417 60.25 -16.63 -13.08
CA GLU A 417 59.03 -17.44 -12.91
C GLU A 417 57.79 -16.59 -12.67
N VAL A 418 56.64 -17.13 -13.02
CA VAL A 418 55.35 -16.52 -12.84
C VAL A 418 54.96 -16.63 -11.36
N ALA A 419 54.46 -15.55 -10.79
CA ALA A 419 53.91 -15.55 -9.44
C ALA A 419 52.80 -16.60 -9.30
N ARG A 420 52.72 -17.26 -8.15
CA ARG A 420 51.70 -18.26 -7.82
C ARG A 420 50.83 -17.79 -6.68
N LEU A 421 49.53 -17.92 -6.84
CA LEU A 421 48.51 -17.49 -5.92
C LEU A 421 47.88 -18.67 -5.16
N ALA A 422 46.96 -18.41 -4.27
CA ALA A 422 46.29 -19.40 -3.41
C ALA A 422 47.30 -20.30 -2.65
N GLY A 423 48.31 -19.69 -2.03
CA GLY A 423 49.34 -20.45 -1.30
C GLY A 423 50.24 -21.26 -2.23
N GLY A 424 50.54 -20.78 -3.43
CA GLY A 424 51.42 -21.45 -4.39
C GLY A 424 50.73 -22.44 -5.34
N ARG A 425 49.40 -22.56 -5.24
CA ARG A 425 48.63 -23.57 -6.01
C ARG A 425 48.35 -23.16 -7.46
N VAL A 426 48.07 -21.89 -7.72
CA VAL A 426 47.60 -21.41 -9.05
C VAL A 426 48.62 -20.41 -9.64
N PRO A 427 49.18 -20.67 -10.83
CA PRO A 427 50.02 -19.69 -11.50
C PRO A 427 49.20 -18.52 -12.02
N VAL A 428 49.76 -17.33 -12.02
CA VAL A 428 49.18 -16.16 -12.68
C VAL A 428 49.32 -16.31 -14.20
N VAL A 429 48.27 -15.99 -14.91
CA VAL A 429 48.30 -15.90 -16.37
C VAL A 429 48.86 -14.54 -16.78
N LEU A 430 49.92 -14.51 -17.56
CA LEU A 430 50.51 -13.28 -18.07
C LEU A 430 49.98 -12.99 -19.47
N GLN A 431 49.36 -11.84 -19.63
CA GLN A 431 49.01 -11.29 -20.94
C GLN A 431 50.08 -10.27 -21.35
N LEU A 432 51.00 -10.71 -22.16
CA LEU A 432 52.12 -9.89 -22.65
C LEU A 432 51.64 -8.96 -23.75
N LEU A 433 51.81 -7.65 -23.55
CA LEU A 433 51.30 -6.63 -24.47
C LEU A 433 52.45 -5.98 -25.21
N ALA A 434 52.24 -5.68 -26.49
CA ALA A 434 53.12 -4.80 -27.27
C ALA A 434 53.07 -3.34 -26.73
N PRO A 435 53.98 -2.46 -27.12
CA PRO A 435 53.99 -1.05 -26.70
C PRO A 435 52.69 -0.30 -27.01
N ASN A 436 51.91 -0.74 -27.99
CA ASN A 436 50.58 -0.21 -28.37
C ASN A 436 49.41 -0.91 -27.64
N HIS A 437 49.71 -1.66 -26.57
CA HIS A 437 48.73 -2.41 -25.74
C HIS A 437 47.99 -3.55 -26.47
N ARG A 438 48.43 -3.99 -27.65
CA ARG A 438 47.88 -5.18 -28.32
C ARG A 438 48.47 -6.43 -27.70
N PRO A 439 47.66 -7.49 -27.46
CA PRO A 439 48.15 -8.77 -26.97
C PRO A 439 49.16 -9.36 -27.94
N VAL A 440 50.30 -9.80 -27.41
CA VAL A 440 51.35 -10.52 -28.14
C VAL A 440 51.28 -12.01 -27.83
N GLN A 441 51.16 -12.32 -26.53
CA GLN A 441 51.11 -13.70 -26.04
C GLN A 441 50.39 -13.77 -24.71
N VAL A 442 49.71 -14.88 -24.46
CA VAL A 442 49.18 -15.27 -23.17
C VAL A 442 49.92 -16.52 -22.71
N THR A 443 50.50 -16.50 -21.51
CA THR A 443 51.32 -17.61 -21.03
C THR A 443 51.27 -17.75 -19.50
N THR A 444 51.40 -18.95 -18.99
CA THR A 444 51.67 -19.29 -17.59
C THR A 444 53.11 -19.77 -17.37
N GLY A 445 53.91 -19.89 -18.42
CA GLY A 445 55.26 -20.39 -18.40
C GLY A 445 56.25 -19.42 -19.10
N LEU A 446 56.82 -18.49 -18.33
CA LEU A 446 57.75 -17.48 -18.87
C LEU A 446 59.04 -18.07 -19.44
N LYS A 447 59.60 -19.12 -18.82
CA LYS A 447 60.83 -19.76 -19.30
C LYS A 447 60.66 -20.25 -20.71
N SER A 448 59.61 -21.02 -20.98
CA SER A 448 59.31 -21.52 -22.35
C SER A 448 59.01 -20.38 -23.33
N PHE A 449 58.39 -19.29 -22.87
CA PHE A 449 58.16 -18.10 -23.71
C PHE A 449 59.47 -17.43 -24.12
N TRP A 450 60.38 -17.20 -23.18
CA TRP A 450 61.67 -16.54 -23.48
C TRP A 450 62.53 -17.40 -24.41
N GLU A 451 62.59 -18.71 -24.21
CA GLU A 451 63.40 -19.61 -25.01
C GLU A 451 62.84 -19.83 -26.44
N ASN A 452 61.51 -19.97 -26.59
CA ASN A 452 60.94 -20.46 -27.86
C ASN A 452 60.10 -19.42 -28.61
N VAL A 453 59.43 -18.51 -27.93
CA VAL A 453 58.45 -17.58 -28.54
C VAL A 453 59.02 -16.17 -28.70
N TYR A 454 59.78 -15.72 -27.72
CA TYR A 454 60.33 -14.35 -27.73
C TYR A 454 61.29 -14.05 -28.89
N PRO A 455 62.22 -14.93 -29.31
CA PRO A 455 63.19 -14.62 -30.39
C PRO A 455 62.53 -14.16 -31.71
N PRO A 456 61.51 -14.85 -32.24
CA PRO A 456 60.79 -14.36 -33.45
C PRO A 456 59.98 -13.10 -33.18
N VAL A 457 59.30 -13.00 -32.04
CA VAL A 457 58.49 -11.83 -31.61
C VAL A 457 59.41 -10.60 -31.46
N ARG A 458 60.56 -10.76 -30.87
CA ARG A 458 61.57 -9.70 -30.73
C ARG A 458 61.94 -9.08 -32.07
N LYS A 459 62.26 -9.94 -33.10
CA LYS A 459 62.61 -9.46 -34.46
C LYS A 459 61.51 -8.63 -35.10
N GLU A 460 60.25 -9.01 -34.85
CA GLU A 460 59.10 -8.27 -35.37
C GLU A 460 58.92 -6.95 -34.61
N LEU A 461 58.89 -7.02 -33.27
CA LEU A 461 58.61 -5.85 -32.42
C LEU A 461 59.78 -4.82 -32.48
N SER A 462 61.03 -5.25 -32.58
CA SER A 462 62.14 -4.32 -32.67
C SER A 462 62.13 -3.51 -34.02
N ARG A 463 61.63 -4.11 -35.09
CA ARG A 463 61.41 -3.39 -36.38
C ARG A 463 60.27 -2.37 -36.23
N ARG A 464 59.17 -2.75 -35.51
CA ARG A 464 57.99 -1.92 -35.40
C ARG A 464 58.13 -0.82 -34.36
N TYR A 465 58.91 -1.08 -33.30
CA TYR A 465 59.11 -0.19 -32.15
C TYR A 465 60.62 0.00 -31.86
N PRO A 466 61.40 0.63 -32.76
CA PRO A 466 62.88 0.72 -32.65
C PRO A 466 63.34 1.59 -31.44
N ARG A 467 62.49 2.39 -30.87
CA ARG A 467 62.81 3.24 -29.70
C ARG A 467 62.69 2.49 -28.35
N GLN A 468 62.23 1.27 -28.35
CA GLN A 468 62.10 0.43 -27.16
C GLN A 468 63.29 -0.52 -27.03
N SER A 469 63.64 -0.85 -25.77
CA SER A 469 64.68 -1.85 -25.50
C SER A 469 64.14 -3.26 -25.73
N TRP A 470 64.91 -4.10 -26.46
CA TRP A 470 64.60 -5.50 -26.78
C TRP A 470 65.81 -6.36 -26.49
N PRO A 471 66.11 -6.69 -25.19
CA PRO A 471 67.29 -7.49 -24.83
C PRO A 471 67.28 -8.87 -25.50
N GLU A 472 68.45 -9.46 -25.60
CA GLU A 472 68.61 -10.82 -26.21
C GLU A 472 68.42 -11.92 -25.19
N ASP A 473 68.66 -11.65 -23.87
CA ASP A 473 68.56 -12.58 -22.76
C ASP A 473 67.78 -11.92 -21.58
#